data_7a889f4b01531efca496059d72e829dd
#
_entry.id   7a889f4b01531efca496059d72e829dd
#
_cell.length_a   1.000
_cell.length_b   1.000
_cell.length_c   1.000
_cell.angle_alpha   90.00
_cell.angle_beta   90.00
_cell.angle_gamma   90.00
#
_symmetry.space_group_name_H-M   'P 1'
#
loop_
_entity.id
_entity.type
_entity.pdbx_description
1 polymer ?
#
loop_
_entity_poly.entity_id
_entity_poly.type
_entity_poly.pdbx_seq_one_letter_code
_entity_poly.pdbx_strand_id
1 'polypeptide(L)'
;MSRSSAHPNALKSWQRIVFTPLFLFTGFGIIVLAGIWTLTLSFILSERDAAIYSARVSSHQQADTYEAHVVRALREIDQTLLFLQYAHSHGRDNYLADLEERSLLPPALLFIVSIADEQGNIVYSNRPRGLSNVAEEEYFVQQKEADLLTVSKPQRLEDEGPFYVHFSRRLSSAENEFNGIAIVSVETDYFVSSYESNILGAKGLLAMLDKDGVFIASRSGETISTGEVTDYSEIRFHNAGEVDVANNLMVNPWDGVQRYTSALELFQFPIAVVVGLSAEEQLADYFVNRDRDLLLAGVGSVAVVIVLTLLGFQSHQLVKARRRALEIERANLIRAEKLALHDALTGLPNRILFSQLVEQSLHRVRRNKHRLAIIFLDLDHFKNINDTLGHDAGDELLKETAKRLRACFRKSDTIARFGGDEFVALMPEINTAADAGQVAQKIVDTIAEPFFLNSQACYVSASVGIAIFPEDGEDEETLAKKADSAMYISKKEGKNTYRFSPEAT
;
A
#
# COMPACT_ATOMS: atom_id res chain seq x y z
N MET A 1 -0.49 -44.61 -18.96
CA MET A 1 -1.14 -43.64 -18.01
C MET A 1 -0.40 -43.74 -16.68
N SER A 2 0.65 -42.93 -16.51
CA SER A 2 1.45 -42.87 -15.29
C SER A 2 0.91 -41.76 -14.39
N ARG A 3 0.35 -42.13 -13.24
CA ARG A 3 -0.04 -41.19 -12.19
C ARG A 3 1.24 -40.74 -11.45
N SER A 4 1.60 -39.48 -11.63
CA SER A 4 2.62 -38.80 -10.83
C SER A 4 2.16 -38.71 -9.38
N SER A 5 2.84 -39.44 -8.51
CA SER A 5 2.69 -39.36 -7.05
C SER A 5 3.38 -38.08 -6.56
N ALA A 6 2.63 -37.01 -6.38
CA ALA A 6 3.12 -35.82 -5.72
C ALA A 6 3.52 -36.15 -4.27
N HIS A 7 4.77 -35.91 -3.92
CA HIS A 7 5.36 -36.15 -2.61
C HIS A 7 4.62 -35.40 -1.49
N PRO A 8 4.07 -36.04 -0.46
CA PRO A 8 3.34 -35.39 0.64
C PRO A 8 4.22 -34.47 1.50
N ASN A 9 5.54 -34.52 1.35
CA ASN A 9 6.49 -33.65 2.07
C ASN A 9 6.60 -32.23 1.48
N ALA A 10 6.31 -32.06 0.19
CA ALA A 10 6.32 -30.73 -0.45
C ALA A 10 5.17 -29.84 0.07
N LEU A 11 3.97 -30.40 0.22
CA LEU A 11 2.81 -29.66 0.75
C LEU A 11 3.01 -29.21 2.21
N LYS A 12 3.67 -30.05 3.04
CA LYS A 12 3.99 -29.67 4.43
C LYS A 12 5.07 -28.59 4.54
N SER A 13 6.02 -28.54 3.59
CA SER A 13 7.05 -27.49 3.56
C SER A 13 6.46 -26.14 3.12
N TRP A 14 5.57 -26.13 2.12
CA TRP A 14 4.86 -24.92 1.68
C TRP A 14 3.94 -24.35 2.77
N GLN A 15 3.21 -25.20 3.49
CA GLN A 15 2.37 -24.76 4.62
C GLN A 15 3.20 -24.14 5.75
N ARG A 16 4.42 -24.64 6.03
CA ARG A 16 5.33 -24.04 7.03
C ARG A 16 5.88 -22.69 6.61
N ILE A 17 6.12 -22.46 5.30
CA ILE A 17 6.63 -21.19 4.77
C ILE A 17 5.53 -20.13 4.76
N VAL A 18 4.32 -20.49 4.33
CA VAL A 18 3.16 -19.57 4.23
C VAL A 18 2.68 -19.08 5.61
N PHE A 19 2.85 -19.91 6.66
CA PHE A 19 2.44 -19.55 8.03
C PHE A 19 3.57 -18.92 8.87
N THR A 20 4.70 -18.55 8.28
CA THR A 20 5.67 -17.72 9.01
C THR A 20 5.09 -16.30 9.14
N PRO A 21 5.16 -15.66 10.34
CA PRO A 21 4.64 -14.32 10.54
C PRO A 21 5.17 -13.31 9.51
N LEU A 22 6.41 -13.48 9.08
CA LEU A 22 7.03 -12.63 8.07
C LEU A 22 6.29 -12.69 6.73
N PHE A 23 5.90 -13.89 6.27
CA PHE A 23 5.19 -14.07 5.00
C PHE A 23 3.77 -13.49 5.04
N LEU A 24 3.10 -13.60 6.19
CA LEU A 24 1.77 -13.02 6.40
C LEU A 24 1.83 -11.48 6.38
N PHE A 25 2.79 -10.86 7.06
CA PHE A 25 2.93 -9.41 7.07
C PHE A 25 3.33 -8.85 5.70
N THR A 26 4.22 -9.54 4.95
CA THR A 26 4.58 -9.12 3.59
C THR A 26 3.41 -9.25 2.63
N GLY A 27 2.69 -10.38 2.65
CA GLY A 27 1.49 -10.58 1.81
C GLY A 27 0.39 -9.56 2.10
N PHE A 28 0.10 -9.32 3.38
CA PHE A 28 -0.86 -8.30 3.80
C PHE A 28 -0.41 -6.89 3.36
N GLY A 29 0.89 -6.59 3.50
CA GLY A 29 1.46 -5.31 3.07
C GLY A 29 1.29 -5.05 1.57
N ILE A 30 1.55 -6.05 0.74
CA ILE A 30 1.35 -5.95 -0.71
C ILE A 30 -0.11 -5.65 -1.04
N ILE A 31 -1.06 -6.33 -0.39
CA ILE A 31 -2.50 -6.10 -0.63
C ILE A 31 -2.90 -4.68 -0.22
N VAL A 32 -2.45 -4.20 0.94
CA VAL A 32 -2.75 -2.85 1.42
C VAL A 32 -2.16 -1.80 0.49
N LEU A 33 -0.89 -1.95 0.08
CA LEU A 33 -0.24 -1.03 -0.85
C LEU A 33 -0.92 -1.03 -2.21
N ALA A 34 -1.25 -2.20 -2.75
CA ALA A 34 -2.00 -2.30 -4.00
C ALA A 34 -3.36 -1.61 -3.89
N GLY A 35 -4.07 -1.76 -2.75
CA GLY A 35 -5.32 -1.06 -2.48
C GLY A 35 -5.16 0.47 -2.46
N ILE A 36 -4.17 0.98 -1.72
CA ILE A 36 -3.88 2.42 -1.66
C ILE A 36 -3.63 2.98 -3.06
N TRP A 37 -2.73 2.37 -3.83
CA TRP A 37 -2.38 2.87 -5.17
C TRP A 37 -3.52 2.72 -6.17
N THR A 38 -4.29 1.62 -6.12
CA THR A 38 -5.46 1.44 -7.00
C THR A 38 -6.50 2.52 -6.74
N LEU A 39 -6.81 2.80 -5.46
CA LEU A 39 -7.77 3.84 -5.10
C LEU A 39 -7.27 5.23 -5.48
N THR A 40 -6.01 5.55 -5.19
CA THR A 40 -5.41 6.85 -5.52
C THR A 40 -5.39 7.09 -7.04
N LEU A 41 -4.95 6.10 -7.83
CA LEU A 41 -4.93 6.24 -9.28
C LEU A 41 -6.34 6.33 -9.88
N SER A 42 -7.30 5.55 -9.37
CA SER A 42 -8.69 5.63 -9.79
C SER A 42 -9.29 7.00 -9.49
N PHE A 43 -9.00 7.57 -8.31
CA PHE A 43 -9.45 8.89 -7.91
C PHE A 43 -8.86 9.98 -8.82
N ILE A 44 -7.54 9.96 -9.06
CA ILE A 44 -6.84 10.89 -9.95
C ILE A 44 -7.42 10.85 -11.38
N LEU A 45 -7.69 9.66 -11.90
CA LEU A 45 -8.29 9.53 -13.24
C LEU A 45 -9.70 10.11 -13.28
N SER A 46 -10.52 9.83 -12.26
CA SER A 46 -11.87 10.37 -12.15
C SER A 46 -11.87 11.91 -12.03
N GLU A 47 -10.95 12.46 -11.24
CA GLU A 47 -10.80 13.91 -11.07
C GLU A 47 -10.33 14.59 -12.37
N ARG A 48 -9.41 13.94 -13.11
CA ARG A 48 -9.00 14.39 -14.45
C ARG A 48 -10.17 14.49 -15.42
N ASP A 49 -10.96 13.41 -15.51
CA ASP A 49 -12.09 13.35 -16.44
C ASP A 49 -13.17 14.39 -16.07
N ALA A 50 -13.39 14.60 -14.77
CA ALA A 50 -14.28 15.64 -14.28
C ALA A 50 -13.78 17.06 -14.62
N ALA A 51 -12.48 17.34 -14.45
CA ALA A 51 -11.88 18.61 -14.79
C ALA A 51 -11.96 18.91 -16.30
N ILE A 52 -11.66 17.91 -17.14
CA ILE A 52 -11.80 18.02 -18.60
C ILE A 52 -13.25 18.28 -18.99
N TYR A 53 -14.18 17.55 -18.42
CA TYR A 53 -15.60 17.75 -18.69
C TYR A 53 -16.06 19.15 -18.28
N SER A 54 -15.67 19.62 -17.10
CA SER A 54 -15.97 20.96 -16.62
C SER A 54 -15.42 22.06 -17.55
N ALA A 55 -14.16 21.92 -18.00
CA ALA A 55 -13.54 22.86 -18.91
C ALA A 55 -14.29 22.96 -20.25
N ARG A 56 -14.72 21.82 -20.80
CA ARG A 56 -15.51 21.76 -22.04
C ARG A 56 -16.87 22.45 -21.88
N VAL A 57 -17.59 22.10 -20.82
CA VAL A 57 -18.90 22.72 -20.54
C VAL A 57 -18.75 24.24 -20.33
N SER A 58 -17.72 24.66 -19.58
CA SER A 58 -17.45 26.07 -19.34
C SER A 58 -17.16 26.83 -20.65
N SER A 59 -16.34 26.27 -21.55
CA SER A 59 -16.06 26.92 -22.82
C SER A 59 -17.32 27.11 -23.68
N HIS A 60 -18.22 26.13 -23.65
CA HIS A 60 -19.50 26.18 -24.35
C HIS A 60 -20.43 27.26 -23.78
N GLN A 61 -20.62 27.25 -22.46
CA GLN A 61 -21.43 28.23 -21.75
C GLN A 61 -20.92 29.68 -21.95
N GLN A 62 -19.59 29.84 -21.98
CA GLN A 62 -19.00 31.16 -22.27
C GLN A 62 -19.23 31.57 -23.71
N ALA A 63 -19.20 30.66 -24.67
CA ALA A 63 -19.49 30.94 -26.07
C ALA A 63 -20.96 31.35 -26.26
N ASP A 64 -21.91 30.64 -25.65
CA ASP A 64 -23.34 31.01 -25.67
C ASP A 64 -23.59 32.37 -25.04
N THR A 65 -22.91 32.66 -23.93
CA THR A 65 -23.05 33.98 -23.26
C THR A 65 -22.47 35.09 -24.12
N TYR A 66 -21.32 34.84 -24.76
CA TYR A 66 -20.69 35.83 -25.63
C TYR A 66 -21.52 36.05 -26.91
N GLU A 67 -22.03 34.97 -27.51
CA GLU A 67 -22.98 35.02 -28.64
C GLU A 67 -24.14 35.93 -28.31
N ALA A 68 -24.81 35.71 -27.19
CA ALA A 68 -25.96 36.54 -26.78
C ALA A 68 -25.60 38.00 -26.58
N HIS A 69 -24.38 38.30 -26.10
CA HIS A 69 -23.88 39.68 -25.99
C HIS A 69 -23.66 40.35 -27.36
N VAL A 70 -22.94 39.63 -28.25
CA VAL A 70 -22.65 40.13 -29.60
C VAL A 70 -23.95 40.32 -30.39
N VAL A 71 -24.87 39.37 -30.35
CA VAL A 71 -26.18 39.49 -31.02
C VAL A 71 -26.98 40.67 -30.51
N ARG A 72 -26.95 40.95 -29.21
CA ARG A 72 -27.61 42.14 -28.64
C ARG A 72 -27.01 43.44 -29.22
N ALA A 73 -25.69 43.58 -29.21
CA ALA A 73 -24.98 44.72 -29.75
C ALA A 73 -25.26 44.90 -31.24
N LEU A 74 -25.22 43.83 -32.03
CA LEU A 74 -25.52 43.86 -33.45
C LEU A 74 -26.97 44.25 -33.74
N ARG A 75 -27.94 43.80 -32.92
CA ARG A 75 -29.34 44.22 -33.04
C ARG A 75 -29.54 45.72 -32.73
N GLU A 76 -28.85 46.25 -31.73
CA GLU A 76 -28.89 47.72 -31.43
C GLU A 76 -28.33 48.52 -32.60
N ILE A 77 -27.24 48.06 -33.20
CA ILE A 77 -26.65 48.67 -34.40
C ILE A 77 -27.64 48.63 -35.59
N ASP A 78 -28.20 47.43 -35.86
CA ASP A 78 -29.15 47.22 -36.96
C ASP A 78 -30.44 48.01 -36.77
N GLN A 79 -30.97 48.08 -35.54
CA GLN A 79 -32.14 48.94 -35.23
C GLN A 79 -31.86 50.44 -35.47
N THR A 80 -30.64 50.85 -35.12
CA THR A 80 -30.21 52.25 -35.39
C THR A 80 -30.18 52.50 -36.90
N LEU A 81 -29.64 51.61 -37.70
CA LEU A 81 -29.61 51.73 -39.16
C LEU A 81 -30.99 51.68 -39.76
N LEU A 82 -31.88 50.79 -39.33
CA LEU A 82 -33.29 50.71 -39.77
C LEU A 82 -34.05 51.95 -39.38
N PHE A 83 -33.80 52.51 -38.21
CA PHE A 83 -34.42 53.80 -37.80
C PHE A 83 -33.96 54.96 -38.71
N LEU A 84 -32.66 55.04 -39.05
CA LEU A 84 -32.13 56.02 -39.97
C LEU A 84 -32.71 55.84 -41.37
N GLN A 85 -32.84 54.64 -41.86
CA GLN A 85 -33.48 54.34 -43.14
C GLN A 85 -34.95 54.77 -43.16
N TYR A 86 -35.70 54.46 -42.08
CA TYR A 86 -37.08 54.96 -41.95
C TYR A 86 -37.18 56.51 -41.89
N ALA A 87 -36.33 57.14 -41.09
CA ALA A 87 -36.28 58.55 -40.92
C ALA A 87 -35.91 59.30 -42.24
N HIS A 88 -34.98 58.67 -43.01
CA HIS A 88 -34.62 59.21 -44.35
C HIS A 88 -35.77 59.18 -45.34
N SER A 89 -36.49 58.04 -45.42
CA SER A 89 -37.62 57.90 -46.37
C SER A 89 -38.88 58.71 -46.02
N HIS A 90 -39.05 59.10 -44.75
CA HIS A 90 -40.26 59.77 -44.25
C HIS A 90 -39.93 61.13 -43.64
N GLY A 91 -38.68 61.53 -43.58
CA GLY A 91 -38.24 62.79 -42.95
C GLY A 91 -38.34 63.99 -43.86
N ARG A 92 -38.33 65.19 -43.24
CA ARG A 92 -38.15 66.47 -43.92
C ARG A 92 -36.64 66.73 -44.11
N ASP A 93 -36.27 67.69 -44.93
CA ASP A 93 -34.90 68.05 -45.37
C ASP A 93 -33.86 68.22 -44.24
N ASN A 94 -34.23 68.21 -42.96
CA ASN A 94 -33.29 68.41 -41.87
C ASN A 94 -33.49 67.40 -40.70
N TYR A 95 -33.95 66.16 -41.00
CA TYR A 95 -34.30 65.13 -39.99
C TYR A 95 -33.11 64.73 -39.10
N LEU A 96 -31.88 64.76 -39.58
CA LEU A 96 -30.68 64.39 -38.82
C LEU A 96 -30.39 65.36 -37.69
N ALA A 97 -30.52 66.68 -37.93
CA ALA A 97 -30.37 67.70 -36.90
C ALA A 97 -31.47 67.56 -35.82
N ASP A 98 -32.71 67.26 -36.24
CA ASP A 98 -33.81 67.00 -35.31
C ASP A 98 -33.61 65.76 -34.45
N LEU A 99 -33.01 64.68 -35.03
CA LEU A 99 -32.66 63.45 -34.26
C LEU A 99 -31.52 63.68 -33.24
N GLU A 100 -30.54 64.49 -33.61
CA GLU A 100 -29.43 64.87 -32.74
C GLU A 100 -29.91 65.75 -31.58
N GLU A 101 -30.71 66.84 -31.89
CA GLU A 101 -31.27 67.71 -30.88
C GLU A 101 -32.13 66.95 -29.84
N ARG A 102 -32.87 65.97 -30.31
CA ARG A 102 -33.70 65.11 -29.43
C ARG A 102 -32.94 63.97 -28.75
N SER A 103 -31.64 63.91 -28.94
CA SER A 103 -30.81 62.82 -28.40
C SER A 103 -31.31 61.40 -28.78
N LEU A 104 -31.86 61.28 -30.00
CA LEU A 104 -32.38 60.02 -30.55
C LEU A 104 -31.29 59.20 -31.24
N LEU A 105 -30.10 59.75 -31.47
CA LEU A 105 -28.94 59.07 -31.97
C LEU A 105 -28.07 58.53 -30.79
N PRO A 106 -27.44 57.38 -30.95
CA PRO A 106 -26.52 56.88 -29.91
C PRO A 106 -25.35 57.84 -29.68
N PRO A 107 -24.80 57.90 -28.46
CA PRO A 107 -23.65 58.80 -28.19
C PRO A 107 -22.45 58.42 -29.08
N ALA A 108 -21.82 59.45 -29.68
CA ALA A 108 -20.65 59.35 -30.57
C ALA A 108 -19.44 58.62 -29.90
N LEU A 109 -19.43 58.47 -28.57
CA LEU A 109 -18.48 57.69 -27.82
C LEU A 109 -18.62 56.17 -28.01
N LEU A 110 -19.85 55.70 -28.33
CA LEU A 110 -20.13 54.27 -28.53
C LEU A 110 -20.26 53.97 -30.01
N PHE A 111 -21.03 54.76 -30.75
CA PHE A 111 -21.31 54.53 -32.16
C PHE A 111 -21.15 55.85 -32.95
N ILE A 112 -20.33 55.78 -34.02
CA ILE A 112 -20.25 56.88 -34.97
C ILE A 112 -21.32 56.64 -36.03
N VAL A 113 -22.28 57.55 -36.13
CA VAL A 113 -23.33 57.49 -37.12
C VAL A 113 -22.99 58.47 -38.26
N SER A 114 -22.92 57.92 -39.48
CA SER A 114 -22.63 58.68 -40.67
C SER A 114 -23.65 58.39 -41.78
N ILE A 115 -23.90 59.33 -42.66
CA ILE A 115 -24.71 59.15 -43.86
C ILE A 115 -23.87 59.53 -45.05
N ALA A 116 -23.84 58.69 -46.09
CA ALA A 116 -23.24 58.96 -47.38
C ALA A 116 -24.31 59.13 -48.46
N ASP A 117 -24.05 60.07 -49.42
CA ASP A 117 -24.91 60.30 -50.57
C ASP A 117 -24.69 59.16 -51.63
N GLU A 118 -25.39 59.29 -52.78
CA GLU A 118 -25.31 58.30 -53.90
C GLU A 118 -23.93 58.27 -54.52
N GLN A 119 -23.09 59.26 -54.34
CA GLN A 119 -21.69 59.34 -54.79
C GLN A 119 -20.71 58.92 -53.74
N GLY A 120 -21.18 58.52 -52.57
CA GLY A 120 -20.38 58.07 -51.45
C GLY A 120 -19.74 59.14 -50.59
N ASN A 121 -20.11 60.45 -50.80
CA ASN A 121 -19.63 61.53 -49.96
C ASN A 121 -20.35 61.50 -48.61
N ILE A 122 -19.65 61.70 -47.54
CA ILE A 122 -20.25 61.77 -46.19
C ILE A 122 -20.94 63.16 -46.07
N VAL A 123 -22.24 63.12 -46.03
CA VAL A 123 -23.07 64.33 -45.88
C VAL A 123 -23.44 64.65 -44.44
N TYR A 124 -23.33 63.65 -43.55
CA TYR A 124 -23.54 63.81 -42.12
C TYR A 124 -22.64 62.82 -41.32
N SER A 125 -22.12 63.31 -40.21
CA SER A 125 -21.50 62.44 -39.19
C SER A 125 -21.66 63.13 -37.83
N ASN A 126 -21.99 62.33 -36.80
CA ASN A 126 -22.03 62.79 -35.40
C ASN A 126 -20.61 62.92 -34.79
N ARG A 127 -19.55 62.61 -35.57
CA ARG A 127 -18.15 62.86 -35.22
C ARG A 127 -17.51 63.76 -36.27
N PRO A 128 -16.87 64.90 -35.86
CA PRO A 128 -16.35 65.93 -36.79
C PRO A 128 -15.21 65.46 -37.70
N ARG A 129 -14.50 64.42 -37.35
CA ARG A 129 -13.39 63.78 -38.12
C ARG A 129 -13.69 62.33 -38.36
N GLY A 130 -13.60 61.86 -39.58
CA GLY A 130 -13.86 60.45 -39.94
C GLY A 130 -13.80 60.23 -41.45
N LEU A 131 -14.64 59.35 -41.95
CA LEU A 131 -14.77 59.04 -43.37
C LEU A 131 -15.14 60.31 -44.18
N SER A 132 -14.51 60.50 -45.32
CA SER A 132 -14.81 61.57 -46.20
C SER A 132 -15.61 61.17 -47.45
N ASN A 133 -15.20 60.04 -48.03
CA ASN A 133 -15.89 59.36 -49.13
C ASN A 133 -15.74 57.82 -48.99
N VAL A 134 -16.82 57.14 -49.31
CA VAL A 134 -16.91 55.66 -49.16
C VAL A 134 -17.27 54.96 -50.46
N ALA A 135 -17.21 55.66 -51.60
CA ALA A 135 -17.68 55.14 -52.91
C ALA A 135 -16.95 53.86 -53.36
N GLU A 136 -15.66 53.69 -52.98
CA GLU A 136 -14.83 52.55 -53.31
C GLU A 136 -14.90 51.42 -52.27
N GLU A 137 -15.54 51.63 -51.12
CA GLU A 137 -15.66 50.68 -50.07
C GLU A 137 -16.61 49.53 -50.44
N GLU A 138 -16.23 48.32 -50.12
CA GLU A 138 -17.00 47.11 -50.46
C GLU A 138 -18.43 47.15 -49.90
N TYR A 139 -18.61 47.63 -48.68
CA TYR A 139 -19.90 47.77 -48.02
C TYR A 139 -20.79 48.84 -48.67
N PHE A 140 -20.23 49.84 -49.38
CA PHE A 140 -21.00 50.81 -50.16
C PHE A 140 -21.46 50.21 -51.50
N VAL A 141 -20.57 49.53 -52.17
CA VAL A 141 -20.86 48.86 -53.46
C VAL A 141 -21.95 47.79 -53.31
N GLN A 142 -21.87 46.98 -52.25
CA GLN A 142 -22.88 45.95 -51.95
C GLN A 142 -24.27 46.54 -51.73
N GLN A 143 -24.38 47.71 -51.11
CA GLN A 143 -25.68 48.38 -50.86
C GLN A 143 -26.37 48.95 -52.12
N LYS A 144 -25.63 49.12 -53.21
CA LYS A 144 -26.22 49.44 -54.50
C LYS A 144 -27.04 48.34 -55.10
N GLU A 145 -26.63 47.06 -54.79
CA GLU A 145 -27.25 45.88 -55.37
C GLU A 145 -28.38 45.29 -54.51
N ALA A 146 -28.25 45.35 -53.18
CA ALA A 146 -29.23 44.79 -52.25
C ALA A 146 -29.35 45.58 -50.96
N ASP A 147 -30.54 45.63 -50.36
CA ASP A 147 -30.76 46.17 -49.00
C ASP A 147 -30.54 45.05 -47.97
N LEU A 148 -29.31 44.84 -47.61
CA LEU A 148 -28.88 43.89 -46.58
C LEU A 148 -27.98 44.60 -45.57
N LEU A 149 -27.96 44.12 -44.32
CA LEU A 149 -26.96 44.60 -43.39
C LEU A 149 -25.58 44.09 -43.86
N THR A 150 -24.69 45.05 -44.17
CA THR A 150 -23.31 44.72 -44.51
C THR A 150 -22.35 45.07 -43.38
N VAL A 151 -21.29 44.32 -43.25
CA VAL A 151 -20.25 44.48 -42.24
C VAL A 151 -18.91 44.62 -42.94
N SER A 152 -18.17 45.71 -42.66
CA SER A 152 -16.84 45.92 -43.27
C SER A 152 -15.77 45.05 -42.59
N LYS A 153 -14.64 44.88 -43.27
CA LYS A 153 -13.40 44.51 -42.60
C LYS A 153 -12.97 45.63 -41.64
N PRO A 154 -12.24 45.32 -40.55
CA PRO A 154 -11.72 46.33 -39.65
C PRO A 154 -10.82 47.34 -40.37
N GLN A 155 -11.06 48.62 -40.17
CA GLN A 155 -10.31 49.72 -40.78
C GLN A 155 -9.95 50.77 -39.73
N ARG A 156 -8.85 51.52 -39.96
CA ARG A 156 -8.51 52.67 -39.16
C ARG A 156 -9.07 53.93 -39.84
N LEU A 157 -9.72 54.77 -39.07
CA LEU A 157 -10.16 56.06 -39.54
C LEU A 157 -9.04 57.13 -39.56
N GLU A 158 -8.01 56.88 -38.73
CA GLU A 158 -6.81 57.69 -38.58
C GLU A 158 -5.59 56.80 -38.48
N ASP A 159 -4.41 57.21 -38.99
CA ASP A 159 -3.20 56.35 -39.09
C ASP A 159 -2.78 55.73 -37.75
N GLU A 160 -2.94 56.39 -36.62
CA GLU A 160 -2.61 55.93 -35.28
C GLU A 160 -3.85 55.72 -34.41
N GLY A 161 -5.07 55.73 -34.96
CA GLY A 161 -6.32 55.57 -34.22
C GLY A 161 -6.75 54.11 -33.99
N PRO A 162 -7.82 53.89 -33.20
CA PRO A 162 -8.41 52.58 -33.04
C PRO A 162 -8.97 52.04 -34.37
N PHE A 163 -9.16 50.72 -34.39
CA PHE A 163 -9.85 50.09 -35.50
C PHE A 163 -11.35 50.19 -35.34
N TYR A 164 -12.04 50.39 -36.46
CA TYR A 164 -13.49 50.44 -36.56
C TYR A 164 -14.00 49.36 -37.52
N VAL A 165 -15.14 48.80 -37.22
CA VAL A 165 -15.95 47.99 -38.12
C VAL A 165 -17.19 48.82 -38.50
N HIS A 166 -17.50 48.85 -39.78
CA HIS A 166 -18.61 49.65 -40.32
C HIS A 166 -19.78 48.73 -40.63
N PHE A 167 -20.92 49.03 -40.06
CA PHE A 167 -22.21 48.41 -40.38
C PHE A 167 -22.99 49.37 -41.26
N SER A 168 -23.53 48.88 -42.38
CA SER A 168 -24.27 49.78 -43.27
C SER A 168 -25.55 49.18 -43.80
N ARG A 169 -26.52 50.05 -44.07
CA ARG A 169 -27.75 49.75 -44.79
C ARG A 169 -28.00 50.78 -45.86
N ARG A 170 -28.70 50.38 -46.94
CA ARG A 170 -29.11 51.16 -48.05
C ARG A 170 -30.09 52.21 -47.59
N LEU A 171 -29.93 53.46 -48.10
CA LEU A 171 -30.95 54.52 -48.07
C LEU A 171 -31.64 54.59 -49.44
N SER A 172 -32.96 54.67 -49.42
CA SER A 172 -33.75 54.69 -50.63
C SER A 172 -34.61 55.98 -50.65
N SER A 173 -34.81 56.52 -51.85
CA SER A 173 -35.79 57.58 -52.08
C SER A 173 -37.23 57.07 -51.90
N ALA A 174 -38.23 57.96 -51.96
CA ALA A 174 -39.63 57.63 -51.92
C ALA A 174 -40.04 56.68 -53.11
N GLU A 175 -39.28 56.71 -54.20
CA GLU A 175 -39.44 55.83 -55.40
C GLU A 175 -38.65 54.59 -55.36
N ASN A 176 -38.05 54.24 -54.20
CA ASN A 176 -37.19 53.07 -53.96
C ASN A 176 -35.86 53.05 -54.75
N GLU A 177 -35.42 54.18 -55.25
CA GLU A 177 -34.10 54.32 -55.89
C GLU A 177 -33.01 54.48 -54.85
N PHE A 178 -31.76 54.01 -55.20
CA PHE A 178 -30.59 54.15 -54.31
C PHE A 178 -30.31 55.67 -54.04
N ASN A 179 -30.28 55.99 -52.76
CA ASN A 179 -30.04 57.40 -52.35
C ASN A 179 -28.96 57.50 -51.29
N GLY A 180 -27.99 56.62 -51.35
CA GLY A 180 -26.88 56.56 -50.39
C GLY A 180 -26.99 55.48 -49.37
N ILE A 181 -26.21 55.55 -48.28
CA ILE A 181 -26.18 54.59 -47.21
C ILE A 181 -26.13 55.22 -45.82
N ALA A 182 -26.76 54.63 -44.87
CA ALA A 182 -26.51 54.87 -43.44
C ALA A 182 -25.37 53.93 -42.92
N ILE A 183 -24.48 54.50 -42.13
CA ILE A 183 -23.30 53.80 -41.59
C ILE A 183 -23.28 53.98 -40.08
N VAL A 184 -23.09 52.89 -39.37
CA VAL A 184 -22.73 52.88 -37.94
C VAL A 184 -21.36 52.27 -37.82
N SER A 185 -20.40 53.07 -37.37
CA SER A 185 -19.01 52.64 -37.15
C SER A 185 -18.80 52.43 -35.68
N VAL A 186 -18.29 51.22 -35.33
CA VAL A 186 -18.09 50.78 -33.94
C VAL A 186 -16.62 50.46 -33.77
N GLU A 187 -16.03 50.93 -32.68
CA GLU A 187 -14.68 50.55 -32.32
C GLU A 187 -14.62 49.02 -32.04
N THR A 188 -13.65 48.33 -32.62
CA THR A 188 -13.59 46.85 -32.54
C THR A 188 -13.48 46.35 -31.13
N ASP A 189 -12.79 47.11 -30.26
CA ASP A 189 -12.60 46.78 -28.85
C ASP A 189 -13.93 46.71 -28.08
N TYR A 190 -14.98 47.41 -28.53
CA TYR A 190 -16.31 47.39 -27.92
C TYR A 190 -16.85 45.96 -27.75
N PHE A 191 -16.60 45.06 -28.73
CA PHE A 191 -17.13 43.72 -28.72
C PHE A 191 -16.41 42.77 -27.74
N VAL A 192 -15.18 43.12 -27.33
CA VAL A 192 -14.35 42.24 -26.48
C VAL A 192 -13.98 42.88 -25.13
N SER A 193 -14.18 44.19 -24.95
CA SER A 193 -13.79 44.94 -23.75
C SER A 193 -14.70 44.71 -22.55
N SER A 194 -15.99 44.45 -22.80
CA SER A 194 -17.00 44.29 -21.75
C SER A 194 -16.88 42.96 -20.98
N TYR A 195 -16.01 42.08 -21.42
CA TYR A 195 -15.80 40.77 -20.77
C TYR A 195 -14.71 40.86 -19.73
N GLU A 196 -15.01 40.43 -18.48
CA GLU A 196 -14.03 40.43 -17.40
C GLU A 196 -12.91 39.44 -17.67
N SER A 197 -11.66 39.90 -17.61
CA SER A 197 -10.47 39.08 -17.83
C SER A 197 -10.38 37.86 -16.85
N ASN A 198 -11.01 37.95 -15.68
CA ASN A 198 -11.04 36.92 -14.68
C ASN A 198 -11.78 35.65 -15.11
N ILE A 199 -12.69 35.73 -16.08
CA ILE A 199 -13.51 34.60 -16.55
C ILE A 199 -12.75 33.77 -17.58
N LEU A 200 -11.98 34.44 -18.44
CA LEU A 200 -11.25 33.79 -19.54
C LEU A 200 -9.88 33.28 -19.12
N GLY A 201 -9.29 33.83 -18.05
CA GLY A 201 -7.89 33.59 -17.66
C GLY A 201 -6.90 34.42 -18.50
N ALA A 202 -5.63 34.33 -18.16
CA ALA A 202 -4.56 35.06 -18.83
C ALA A 202 -4.27 34.60 -20.27
N LYS A 203 -4.55 33.34 -20.56
CA LYS A 203 -4.35 32.70 -21.88
C LYS A 203 -5.67 32.34 -22.57
N GLY A 204 -6.79 32.74 -22.02
CA GLY A 204 -8.09 32.53 -22.65
C GLY A 204 -8.27 33.40 -23.90
N LEU A 205 -9.21 33.04 -24.76
CA LEU A 205 -9.52 33.72 -26.02
C LEU A 205 -10.99 34.07 -26.09
N LEU A 206 -11.26 35.28 -26.55
CA LEU A 206 -12.56 35.78 -26.99
C LEU A 206 -12.37 36.38 -28.35
N ALA A 207 -13.12 35.96 -29.37
CA ALA A 207 -12.94 36.46 -30.70
C ALA A 207 -14.25 36.54 -31.48
N MET A 208 -14.34 37.55 -32.36
CA MET A 208 -15.38 37.75 -33.36
C MET A 208 -14.73 37.75 -34.74
N LEU A 209 -15.20 36.92 -35.66
CA LEU A 209 -14.67 36.77 -36.99
C LEU A 209 -15.72 37.05 -38.03
N ASP A 210 -15.28 37.57 -39.17
CA ASP A 210 -16.11 37.66 -40.38
C ASP A 210 -16.15 36.31 -41.13
N LYS A 211 -16.94 36.26 -42.22
CA LYS A 211 -17.06 35.06 -43.09
C LYS A 211 -15.75 34.63 -43.77
N ASP A 212 -14.78 35.54 -43.88
CA ASP A 212 -13.51 35.32 -44.55
C ASP A 212 -12.40 34.89 -43.55
N GLY A 213 -12.74 34.77 -42.25
CA GLY A 213 -11.80 34.41 -41.20
C GLY A 213 -10.94 35.57 -40.70
N VAL A 214 -11.36 36.79 -40.95
CA VAL A 214 -10.68 37.99 -40.43
C VAL A 214 -11.20 38.26 -39.01
N PHE A 215 -10.29 38.41 -38.06
CA PHE A 215 -10.68 38.86 -36.72
C PHE A 215 -11.20 40.29 -36.74
N ILE A 216 -12.49 40.46 -36.56
CA ILE A 216 -13.10 41.78 -36.31
C ILE A 216 -12.57 42.33 -35.00
N ALA A 217 -12.55 41.48 -33.97
CA ALA A 217 -11.90 41.74 -32.72
C ALA A 217 -11.49 40.40 -32.07
N SER A 218 -10.34 40.35 -31.45
CA SER A 218 -9.94 39.26 -30.63
C SER A 218 -9.26 39.73 -29.34
N ARG A 219 -9.48 39.05 -28.25
CA ARG A 219 -8.84 39.31 -26.97
C ARG A 219 -8.26 38.06 -26.42
N SER A 220 -6.96 38.06 -26.10
CA SER A 220 -6.29 37.00 -25.36
C SER A 220 -5.62 37.60 -24.12
N GLY A 221 -6.15 37.27 -22.94
CA GLY A 221 -5.76 37.92 -21.70
C GLY A 221 -6.06 39.42 -21.74
N GLU A 222 -5.00 40.26 -21.70
CA GLU A 222 -5.12 41.72 -21.80
C GLU A 222 -4.83 42.27 -23.21
N THR A 223 -4.38 41.42 -24.12
CA THR A 223 -4.04 41.84 -25.49
C THR A 223 -5.27 41.78 -26.38
N ILE A 224 -5.55 42.88 -27.06
CA ILE A 224 -6.60 42.98 -28.09
C ILE A 224 -5.91 43.06 -29.45
N SER A 225 -6.36 42.26 -30.41
CA SER A 225 -5.88 42.24 -31.79
C SER A 225 -7.04 42.32 -32.76
N THR A 226 -6.78 42.90 -33.92
CA THR A 226 -7.81 43.19 -34.96
C THR A 226 -7.19 43.05 -36.33
N GLY A 227 -7.94 42.54 -37.30
CA GLY A 227 -7.57 42.47 -38.70
C GLY A 227 -6.65 41.29 -39.06
N GLU A 228 -6.26 40.45 -38.14
CA GLU A 228 -5.51 39.23 -38.44
C GLU A 228 -6.41 38.21 -39.15
N VAL A 229 -5.85 37.51 -40.14
CA VAL A 229 -6.57 36.46 -40.89
C VAL A 229 -6.17 35.11 -40.34
N THR A 230 -7.16 34.29 -40.03
CA THR A 230 -6.92 32.95 -39.56
C THR A 230 -7.65 31.91 -40.40
N ASP A 231 -7.01 30.76 -40.55
CA ASP A 231 -7.70 29.59 -41.07
C ASP A 231 -8.48 28.91 -39.94
N TYR A 232 -9.81 29.06 -40.02
CA TYR A 232 -10.72 28.46 -39.05
C TYR A 232 -11.43 27.21 -39.56
N SER A 233 -10.97 26.62 -40.65
CA SER A 233 -11.54 25.39 -41.24
C SER A 233 -11.55 24.17 -40.29
N GLU A 234 -10.63 24.16 -39.32
CA GLU A 234 -10.56 23.13 -38.28
C GLU A 234 -11.49 23.42 -37.08
N ILE A 235 -12.01 24.65 -36.95
CA ILE A 235 -12.90 24.98 -35.85
C ILE A 235 -14.30 24.43 -36.16
N ARG A 236 -14.79 23.60 -35.26
CA ARG A 236 -16.16 23.06 -35.35
C ARG A 236 -17.14 24.08 -34.78
N PHE A 237 -18.03 24.58 -35.64
CA PHE A 237 -19.15 25.36 -35.22
C PHE A 237 -20.26 24.46 -34.68
N HIS A 238 -20.93 24.90 -33.66
CA HIS A 238 -22.12 24.22 -33.11
C HIS A 238 -23.30 25.24 -33.08
N ASN A 239 -24.50 24.74 -32.95
CA ASN A 239 -25.67 25.56 -32.78
C ASN A 239 -25.81 26.01 -31.32
N ALA A 240 -26.29 27.23 -31.09
CA ALA A 240 -26.54 27.72 -29.75
C ALA A 240 -27.47 26.78 -28.98
N GLY A 241 -27.07 26.37 -27.79
CA GLY A 241 -27.84 25.48 -26.94
C GLY A 241 -27.63 23.96 -27.22
N GLU A 242 -26.88 23.58 -28.26
CA GLU A 242 -26.45 22.20 -28.44
C GLU A 242 -25.19 21.91 -27.60
N VAL A 243 -25.33 21.14 -26.54
CA VAL A 243 -24.18 20.68 -25.75
C VAL A 243 -23.52 19.48 -26.46
N ASP A 244 -22.87 19.68 -27.58
CA ASP A 244 -21.96 18.69 -28.12
C ASP A 244 -20.64 18.75 -27.32
N VAL A 245 -20.52 17.92 -26.32
CA VAL A 245 -19.33 17.76 -25.47
C VAL A 245 -18.23 16.99 -26.23
N ALA A 246 -18.25 17.01 -27.56
CA ALA A 246 -17.19 16.46 -28.38
C ALA A 246 -15.83 17.11 -28.05
N ASN A 247 -14.77 16.42 -28.44
CA ASN A 247 -13.41 16.87 -28.15
C ASN A 247 -13.12 18.22 -28.82
N ASN A 248 -13.35 19.32 -28.09
CA ASN A 248 -13.10 20.69 -28.51
C ASN A 248 -11.72 21.22 -28.07
N LEU A 249 -10.85 20.32 -27.58
CA LEU A 249 -9.46 20.65 -27.27
C LEU A 249 -8.66 20.75 -28.54
N MET A 250 -8.17 21.94 -28.85
CA MET A 250 -7.35 22.19 -30.04
C MET A 250 -6.20 23.16 -29.75
N VAL A 251 -5.16 23.11 -30.56
CA VAL A 251 -4.11 24.13 -30.57
C VAL A 251 -4.58 25.23 -31.54
N ASN A 252 -4.80 26.43 -31.04
CA ASN A 252 -5.24 27.50 -31.89
C ASN A 252 -4.13 27.89 -32.88
N PRO A 253 -4.40 27.97 -34.20
CA PRO A 253 -3.35 28.12 -35.21
C PRO A 253 -2.70 29.51 -35.19
N TRP A 254 -3.36 30.51 -34.65
CA TRP A 254 -2.88 31.92 -34.66
C TRP A 254 -1.90 32.24 -33.52
N ASP A 255 -1.93 31.51 -32.39
CA ASP A 255 -1.05 31.78 -31.26
C ASP A 255 -0.40 30.56 -30.66
N GLY A 256 -0.75 29.36 -31.14
CA GLY A 256 -0.19 28.10 -30.70
C GLY A 256 -0.63 27.64 -29.28
N VAL A 257 -1.58 28.31 -28.67
CA VAL A 257 -2.08 27.98 -27.33
C VAL A 257 -3.11 26.87 -27.40
N GLN A 258 -2.96 25.86 -26.54
CA GLN A 258 -3.92 24.76 -26.46
C GLN A 258 -5.12 25.18 -25.60
N ARG A 259 -6.30 25.18 -26.21
CA ARG A 259 -7.55 25.62 -25.58
C ARG A 259 -8.70 24.65 -25.81
N TYR A 260 -9.63 24.62 -24.89
CA TYR A 260 -10.99 24.13 -25.12
C TYR A 260 -11.73 25.23 -25.86
N THR A 261 -11.92 25.06 -27.17
CA THR A 261 -12.43 26.09 -28.08
C THR A 261 -13.85 25.75 -28.50
N SER A 262 -14.74 26.70 -28.35
CA SER A 262 -16.14 26.63 -28.78
C SER A 262 -16.45 27.82 -29.74
N ALA A 263 -17.12 27.53 -30.84
CA ALA A 263 -17.45 28.52 -31.87
C ALA A 263 -18.91 28.43 -32.29
N LEU A 264 -19.54 29.60 -32.51
CA LEU A 264 -20.92 29.73 -32.92
C LEU A 264 -21.02 30.64 -34.13
N GLU A 265 -21.78 30.28 -35.16
CA GLU A 265 -22.15 31.17 -36.24
C GLU A 265 -23.41 31.91 -35.87
N LEU A 266 -23.43 33.22 -36.12
CA LEU A 266 -24.58 34.03 -35.87
C LEU A 266 -25.54 34.00 -37.10
N PHE A 267 -26.65 33.25 -36.98
CA PHE A 267 -27.59 33.01 -38.09
C PHE A 267 -28.09 34.27 -38.81
N GLN A 268 -28.16 35.41 -38.11
CA GLN A 268 -28.71 36.65 -38.65
C GLN A 268 -27.62 37.59 -39.20
N PHE A 269 -26.37 37.31 -38.92
CA PHE A 269 -25.24 38.17 -39.23
C PHE A 269 -24.09 37.32 -39.83
N PRO A 270 -23.34 37.83 -40.82
CA PRO A 270 -22.22 37.08 -41.41
C PRO A 270 -20.98 37.11 -40.51
N ILE A 271 -21.14 36.68 -39.27
CA ILE A 271 -20.15 36.76 -38.19
C ILE A 271 -20.18 35.48 -37.40
N ALA A 272 -19.02 35.06 -36.94
CA ALA A 272 -18.85 33.96 -36.00
C ALA A 272 -18.19 34.48 -34.71
N VAL A 273 -18.52 33.82 -33.59
CA VAL A 273 -17.89 34.05 -32.30
C VAL A 273 -17.14 32.84 -31.88
N VAL A 274 -15.97 33.04 -31.26
CA VAL A 274 -15.09 31.99 -30.78
C VAL A 274 -14.67 32.30 -29.36
N VAL A 275 -14.82 31.29 -28.48
CA VAL A 275 -14.34 31.34 -27.10
C VAL A 275 -13.40 30.17 -26.86
N GLY A 276 -12.22 30.41 -26.31
CA GLY A 276 -11.22 29.43 -25.97
C GLY A 276 -10.77 29.57 -24.52
N LEU A 277 -10.87 28.50 -23.74
CA LEU A 277 -10.35 28.44 -22.37
C LEU A 277 -9.03 27.65 -22.37
N SER A 278 -7.96 28.24 -21.82
CA SER A 278 -6.64 27.60 -21.77
C SER A 278 -6.68 26.26 -21.03
N ALA A 279 -6.26 25.19 -21.69
CA ALA A 279 -6.21 23.86 -21.07
C ALA A 279 -5.26 23.83 -19.87
N GLU A 280 -4.17 24.59 -19.93
CA GLU A 280 -3.20 24.69 -18.83
C GLU A 280 -3.84 25.33 -17.60
N GLU A 281 -4.60 26.41 -17.78
CA GLU A 281 -5.26 27.13 -16.69
C GLU A 281 -6.45 26.33 -16.11
N GLN A 282 -7.27 25.74 -16.98
CA GLN A 282 -8.43 24.95 -16.55
C GLN A 282 -8.05 23.68 -15.81
N LEU A 283 -6.87 23.11 -16.09
CA LEU A 283 -6.38 21.92 -15.43
C LEU A 283 -5.35 22.20 -14.32
N ALA A 284 -5.05 23.48 -14.02
CA ALA A 284 -4.05 23.84 -13.02
C ALA A 284 -4.36 23.24 -11.65
N ASP A 285 -5.59 23.38 -11.16
CA ASP A 285 -6.03 22.84 -9.88
C ASP A 285 -5.94 21.31 -9.84
N TYR A 286 -6.29 20.64 -10.95
CA TYR A 286 -6.13 19.20 -11.08
C TYR A 286 -4.66 18.78 -10.93
N PHE A 287 -3.71 19.46 -11.55
CA PHE A 287 -2.29 19.11 -11.43
C PHE A 287 -1.77 19.30 -10.00
N VAL A 288 -2.17 20.37 -9.32
CA VAL A 288 -1.82 20.62 -7.92
C VAL A 288 -2.40 19.51 -7.01
N ASN A 289 -3.66 19.19 -7.20
CA ASN A 289 -4.33 18.13 -6.43
C ASN A 289 -3.70 16.74 -6.69
N ARG A 290 -3.46 16.41 -7.95
CA ARG A 290 -2.77 15.17 -8.34
C ARG A 290 -1.44 15.00 -7.64
N ASP A 291 -0.60 16.03 -7.65
CA ASP A 291 0.75 15.97 -7.07
C ASP A 291 0.67 15.83 -5.54
N ARG A 292 -0.27 16.51 -4.90
CA ARG A 292 -0.58 16.35 -3.47
C ARG A 292 -1.02 14.92 -3.15
N ASP A 293 -1.94 14.35 -3.94
CA ASP A 293 -2.50 13.03 -3.67
C ASP A 293 -1.47 11.91 -3.91
N LEU A 294 -0.62 12.06 -4.92
CA LEU A 294 0.53 11.17 -5.14
C LEU A 294 1.52 11.24 -3.98
N LEU A 295 1.81 12.42 -3.46
CA LEU A 295 2.69 12.61 -2.30
C LEU A 295 2.08 11.97 -1.04
N LEU A 296 0.79 12.18 -0.79
CA LEU A 296 0.09 11.58 0.35
C LEU A 296 0.08 10.04 0.28
N ALA A 297 -0.20 9.48 -0.92
CA ALA A 297 -0.13 8.04 -1.15
C ALA A 297 1.29 7.50 -0.94
N GLY A 298 2.31 8.22 -1.37
CA GLY A 298 3.72 7.88 -1.15
C GLY A 298 4.09 7.87 0.32
N VAL A 299 3.77 8.93 1.06
CA VAL A 299 4.02 9.03 2.51
C VAL A 299 3.26 7.94 3.27
N GLY A 300 1.98 7.73 2.94
CA GLY A 300 1.16 6.66 3.52
C GLY A 300 1.77 5.27 3.26
N SER A 301 2.26 5.03 2.05
CA SER A 301 2.93 3.77 1.70
C SER A 301 4.19 3.53 2.54
N VAL A 302 5.04 4.55 2.72
CA VAL A 302 6.23 4.47 3.58
C VAL A 302 5.84 4.18 5.03
N ALA A 303 4.81 4.84 5.56
CA ALA A 303 4.32 4.61 6.91
C ALA A 303 3.83 3.15 7.09
N VAL A 304 3.07 2.62 6.13
CA VAL A 304 2.63 1.21 6.15
C VAL A 304 3.82 0.26 6.16
N VAL A 305 4.83 0.49 5.32
CA VAL A 305 6.04 -0.35 5.27
C VAL A 305 6.80 -0.32 6.60
N ILE A 306 6.95 0.87 7.22
CA ILE A 306 7.60 1.01 8.53
C ILE A 306 6.84 0.22 9.60
N VAL A 307 5.51 0.39 9.69
CA VAL A 307 4.69 -0.30 10.68
C VAL A 307 4.76 -1.82 10.50
N LEU A 308 4.64 -2.32 9.28
CA LEU A 308 4.71 -3.75 8.99
C LEU A 308 6.11 -4.32 9.29
N THR A 309 7.16 -3.58 9.01
CA THR A 309 8.55 -3.96 9.33
C THR A 309 8.74 -4.07 10.85
N LEU A 310 8.26 -3.09 11.62
CA LEU A 310 8.31 -3.12 13.08
C LEU A 310 7.52 -4.27 13.67
N LEU A 311 6.29 -4.52 13.17
CA LEU A 311 5.46 -5.66 13.59
C LEU A 311 6.14 -6.99 13.26
N GLY A 312 6.71 -7.12 12.07
CA GLY A 312 7.47 -8.29 11.65
C GLY A 312 8.68 -8.54 12.56
N PHE A 313 9.43 -7.50 12.89
CA PHE A 313 10.57 -7.58 13.81
C PHE A 313 10.13 -8.01 15.22
N GLN A 314 9.10 -7.39 15.78
CA GLN A 314 8.56 -7.77 17.09
C GLN A 314 8.07 -9.23 17.10
N SER A 315 7.31 -9.64 16.07
CA SER A 315 6.84 -11.03 15.94
C SER A 315 8.01 -12.01 15.90
N HIS A 316 9.07 -11.70 15.14
CA HIS A 316 10.28 -12.53 15.08
C HIS A 316 10.95 -12.66 16.45
N GLN A 317 11.09 -11.57 17.19
CA GLN A 317 11.65 -11.55 18.55
C GLN A 317 10.83 -12.41 19.53
N LEU A 318 9.50 -12.29 19.47
CA LEU A 318 8.59 -13.10 20.30
C LEU A 318 8.73 -14.59 20.01
N VAL A 319 8.75 -14.99 18.73
CA VAL A 319 8.95 -16.40 18.35
C VAL A 319 10.29 -16.93 18.84
N LYS A 320 11.36 -16.14 18.72
CA LYS A 320 12.70 -16.50 19.19
C LYS A 320 12.75 -16.64 20.71
N ALA A 321 12.13 -15.71 21.44
CA ALA A 321 12.05 -15.75 22.91
C ALA A 321 11.28 -17.01 23.38
N ARG A 322 10.14 -17.31 22.75
CA ARG A 322 9.33 -18.50 23.07
C ARG A 322 10.08 -19.81 22.84
N ARG A 323 10.84 -19.91 21.74
CA ARG A 323 11.69 -21.10 21.48
C ARG A 323 12.73 -21.30 22.58
N ARG A 324 13.44 -20.22 22.98
CA ARG A 324 14.43 -20.28 24.06
C ARG A 324 13.82 -20.68 25.40
N ALA A 325 12.65 -20.14 25.73
CA ALA A 325 11.94 -20.50 26.95
C ALA A 325 11.58 -22.01 26.97
N LEU A 326 11.07 -22.56 25.87
CA LEU A 326 10.78 -24.00 25.77
C LEU A 326 12.01 -24.86 25.83
N GLU A 327 13.15 -24.44 25.30
CA GLU A 327 14.42 -25.18 25.39
C GLU A 327 14.92 -25.24 26.85
N ILE A 328 14.84 -24.11 27.58
CA ILE A 328 15.21 -24.04 29.00
C ILE A 328 14.29 -24.93 29.84
N GLU A 329 12.98 -24.88 29.60
CA GLU A 329 11.98 -25.68 30.30
C GLU A 329 12.27 -27.22 30.11
N ARG A 330 12.53 -27.65 28.87
CA ARG A 330 12.89 -29.01 28.57
C ARG A 330 14.18 -29.44 29.26
N ALA A 331 15.20 -28.60 29.24
CA ALA A 331 16.45 -28.87 29.92
C ALA A 331 16.26 -29.01 31.45
N ASN A 332 15.42 -28.14 32.02
CA ASN A 332 15.10 -28.23 33.46
C ASN A 332 14.30 -29.48 33.81
N LEU A 333 13.35 -29.91 32.97
CA LEU A 333 12.61 -31.16 33.18
C LEU A 333 13.54 -32.38 33.15
N ILE A 334 14.44 -32.50 32.17
CA ILE A 334 15.42 -33.59 32.08
C ILE A 334 16.35 -33.60 33.31
N ARG A 335 16.77 -32.41 33.77
CA ARG A 335 17.60 -32.29 34.96
C ARG A 335 16.86 -32.71 36.22
N ALA A 336 15.60 -32.27 36.37
CA ALA A 336 14.77 -32.63 37.49
C ALA A 336 14.50 -34.15 37.54
N GLU A 337 14.21 -34.78 36.40
CA GLU A 337 14.04 -36.23 36.27
C GLU A 337 15.30 -36.99 36.67
N LYS A 338 16.47 -36.57 36.20
CA LYS A 338 17.74 -37.17 36.55
C LYS A 338 18.04 -37.08 38.04
N LEU A 339 17.76 -35.93 38.67
CA LEU A 339 17.95 -35.74 40.13
C LEU A 339 16.95 -36.55 40.96
N ALA A 340 15.74 -36.72 40.44
CA ALA A 340 14.71 -37.51 41.15
C ALA A 340 14.94 -39.00 41.10
N LEU A 341 15.60 -39.55 40.08
CA LEU A 341 15.72 -40.98 39.80
C LEU A 341 17.13 -41.52 39.99
N HIS A 342 18.15 -40.70 40.14
CA HIS A 342 19.53 -41.12 40.28
C HIS A 342 20.18 -40.58 41.57
N ASP A 343 21.15 -41.35 42.12
CA ASP A 343 22.03 -40.90 43.20
C ASP A 343 22.98 -39.80 42.72
N ALA A 344 22.99 -38.68 43.41
CA ALA A 344 23.76 -37.49 42.99
C ALA A 344 25.28 -37.69 43.02
N LEU A 345 25.79 -38.58 43.88
CA LEU A 345 27.22 -38.84 44.05
C LEU A 345 27.77 -39.80 43.01
N THR A 346 27.10 -40.93 42.83
CA THR A 346 27.59 -42.06 41.99
C THR A 346 26.99 -42.08 40.59
N GLY A 347 25.89 -41.32 40.35
CA GLY A 347 25.12 -41.34 39.11
C GLY A 347 24.38 -42.64 38.82
N LEU A 348 24.37 -43.57 39.76
CA LEU A 348 23.60 -44.82 39.68
C LEU A 348 22.10 -44.53 39.90
N PRO A 349 21.19 -45.40 39.47
CA PRO A 349 19.81 -45.39 39.91
C PRO A 349 19.74 -45.26 41.44
N ASN A 350 18.80 -44.43 41.90
CA ASN A 350 18.49 -44.38 43.31
C ASN A 350 17.42 -45.44 43.68
N ARG A 351 17.03 -45.50 44.91
CA ARG A 351 16.02 -46.43 45.42
C ARG A 351 14.71 -46.35 44.62
N ILE A 352 14.25 -45.14 44.25
CA ILE A 352 12.99 -44.95 43.52
C ILE A 352 13.05 -45.62 42.14
N LEU A 353 14.08 -45.30 41.35
CA LEU A 353 14.26 -45.90 40.04
C LEU A 353 14.49 -47.41 40.12
N PHE A 354 15.24 -47.87 41.12
CA PHE A 354 15.47 -49.29 41.33
C PHE A 354 14.15 -50.04 41.56
N SER A 355 13.28 -49.58 42.47
CA SER A 355 11.97 -50.17 42.74
C SER A 355 11.11 -50.26 41.47
N GLN A 356 11.05 -49.19 40.67
CA GLN A 356 10.33 -49.22 39.39
C GLN A 356 10.85 -50.32 38.44
N LEU A 357 12.17 -50.46 38.36
CA LEU A 357 12.80 -51.48 37.47
C LEU A 357 12.61 -52.88 37.99
N VAL A 358 12.62 -53.10 39.31
CA VAL A 358 12.32 -54.39 39.93
C VAL A 358 10.88 -54.77 39.63
N GLU A 359 9.90 -53.90 39.89
CA GLU A 359 8.50 -54.18 39.63
C GLU A 359 8.24 -54.52 38.15
N GLN A 360 8.83 -53.73 37.23
CA GLN A 360 8.75 -54.04 35.81
C GLN A 360 9.37 -55.45 35.47
N SER A 361 10.46 -55.75 36.09
CA SER A 361 11.14 -57.03 35.86
C SER A 361 10.34 -58.19 36.45
N LEU A 362 9.77 -58.07 37.64
CA LEU A 362 8.87 -59.04 38.25
C LEU A 362 7.67 -59.34 37.34
N HIS A 363 7.04 -58.34 36.78
CA HIS A 363 5.95 -58.55 35.82
C HIS A 363 6.38 -59.33 34.57
N ARG A 364 7.64 -59.15 34.11
CA ARG A 364 8.20 -59.86 32.97
C ARG A 364 8.52 -61.30 33.27
N VAL A 365 9.23 -61.57 34.39
CA VAL A 365 9.63 -62.91 34.74
C VAL A 365 8.49 -63.86 35.19
N ARG A 366 7.44 -63.25 35.82
CA ARG A 366 6.20 -64.02 36.13
C ARG A 366 5.53 -64.52 34.85
N ARG A 367 5.46 -63.69 33.82
CA ARG A 367 4.84 -64.06 32.52
C ARG A 367 5.62 -65.12 31.79
N ASN A 368 6.97 -65.04 31.88
CA ASN A 368 7.88 -65.93 31.12
C ASN A 368 8.33 -67.12 31.91
N LYS A 369 7.96 -67.26 33.19
CA LYS A 369 8.43 -68.33 34.15
C LYS A 369 9.94 -68.32 34.26
N HIS A 370 10.57 -67.17 34.27
CA HIS A 370 12.01 -67.02 34.47
C HIS A 370 12.29 -66.64 35.94
N ARG A 371 13.56 -66.62 36.31
CA ARG A 371 14.06 -66.22 37.61
C ARG A 371 14.74 -64.89 37.53
N LEU A 372 14.66 -64.05 38.60
CA LEU A 372 15.50 -62.93 38.80
C LEU A 372 16.21 -62.99 40.15
N ALA A 373 17.29 -62.22 40.28
CA ALA A 373 17.98 -62.11 41.56
C ALA A 373 18.06 -60.60 41.97
N ILE A 374 17.84 -60.36 43.27
CA ILE A 374 18.18 -59.10 43.94
C ILE A 374 19.42 -59.36 44.79
N ILE A 375 20.42 -58.49 44.64
CA ILE A 375 21.70 -58.64 45.38
C ILE A 375 21.83 -57.33 46.20
N PHE A 376 21.89 -57.47 47.53
CA PHE A 376 22.23 -56.35 48.43
C PHE A 376 23.71 -56.43 48.75
N LEU A 377 24.37 -55.33 48.83
CA LEU A 377 25.78 -55.15 49.10
C LEU A 377 26.04 -53.99 50.02
N ASP A 378 26.90 -54.12 50.97
CA ASP A 378 27.36 -53.11 51.88
C ASP A 378 28.89 -53.16 51.99
N LEU A 379 29.53 -52.01 52.00
CA LEU A 379 30.97 -51.89 52.10
C LEU A 379 31.45 -52.05 53.55
N ASP A 380 32.16 -53.13 53.82
CA ASP A 380 32.68 -53.38 55.14
C ASP A 380 33.69 -52.34 55.59
N HIS A 381 33.53 -51.83 56.81
CA HIS A 381 34.41 -50.78 57.38
C HIS A 381 34.41 -49.44 56.66
N PHE A 382 33.43 -49.15 55.84
CA PHE A 382 33.34 -47.83 55.14
C PHE A 382 33.44 -46.64 56.12
N LYS A 383 32.78 -46.75 57.29
CA LYS A 383 32.82 -45.76 58.33
C LYS A 383 34.26 -45.46 58.78
N ASN A 384 35.11 -46.47 58.88
CA ASN A 384 36.49 -46.27 59.29
C ASN A 384 37.30 -45.45 58.25
N ILE A 385 36.98 -45.58 56.96
CA ILE A 385 37.59 -44.82 55.92
C ILE A 385 37.20 -43.34 56.08
N ASN A 386 35.89 -43.06 56.29
CA ASN A 386 35.44 -41.70 56.54
C ASN A 386 36.06 -41.07 57.79
N ASP A 387 36.17 -41.87 58.87
CA ASP A 387 36.71 -41.40 60.14
C ASP A 387 38.23 -41.17 60.08
N THR A 388 38.95 -41.89 59.21
CA THR A 388 40.42 -41.81 59.11
C THR A 388 40.89 -40.84 57.98
N LEU A 389 40.21 -40.85 56.82
CA LEU A 389 40.66 -40.13 55.60
C LEU A 389 39.74 -38.99 55.21
N GLY A 390 38.62 -38.81 55.93
CA GLY A 390 37.64 -37.76 55.68
C GLY A 390 36.55 -38.18 54.68
N HIS A 391 35.48 -37.42 54.67
CA HIS A 391 34.28 -37.69 53.82
C HIS A 391 34.59 -37.64 52.33
N ASP A 392 35.53 -36.77 51.88
CA ASP A 392 35.91 -36.65 50.49
C ASP A 392 36.51 -37.98 49.97
N ALA A 393 37.35 -38.65 50.79
CA ALA A 393 37.91 -39.97 50.46
C ALA A 393 36.80 -41.05 50.42
N GLY A 394 35.82 -40.98 51.32
CA GLY A 394 34.66 -41.85 51.30
C GLY A 394 33.83 -41.66 50.04
N ASP A 395 33.63 -40.42 49.61
CA ASP A 395 32.93 -40.11 48.37
C ASP A 395 33.67 -40.64 47.12
N GLU A 396 35.02 -40.54 47.10
CA GLU A 396 35.83 -41.16 46.03
C GLU A 396 35.71 -42.68 46.03
N LEU A 397 35.76 -43.30 47.23
CA LEU A 397 35.54 -44.71 47.37
C LEU A 397 34.20 -45.21 46.83
N LEU A 398 33.12 -44.46 47.14
CA LEU A 398 31.77 -44.77 46.65
C LEU A 398 31.67 -44.64 45.13
N LYS A 399 32.29 -43.61 44.55
CA LYS A 399 32.35 -43.45 43.08
C LYS A 399 33.11 -44.58 42.39
N GLU A 400 34.28 -44.94 42.94
CA GLU A 400 35.08 -46.05 42.38
C GLU A 400 34.41 -47.41 42.61
N THR A 401 33.74 -47.62 43.74
CA THR A 401 32.88 -48.76 43.99
C THR A 401 31.77 -48.86 42.93
N ALA A 402 31.06 -47.85 42.71
CA ALA A 402 30.01 -47.79 41.68
C ALA A 402 30.53 -48.19 40.27
N LYS A 403 31.73 -47.72 39.93
CA LYS A 403 32.40 -48.02 38.66
C LYS A 403 32.84 -49.53 38.63
N ARG A 404 33.43 -50.06 39.67
CA ARG A 404 33.83 -51.47 39.80
C ARG A 404 32.61 -52.40 39.74
N LEU A 405 31.56 -52.08 40.48
CA LEU A 405 30.33 -52.81 40.45
C LEU A 405 29.73 -52.86 39.05
N ARG A 406 29.69 -51.73 38.34
CA ARG A 406 29.18 -51.67 36.96
C ARG A 406 29.92 -52.62 36.01
N ALA A 407 31.23 -52.83 36.22
CA ALA A 407 32.06 -53.83 35.46
C ALA A 407 31.79 -55.30 35.82
N CYS A 408 31.18 -55.55 36.96
CA CYS A 408 30.79 -56.91 37.36
C CYS A 408 29.51 -57.36 36.68
N PHE A 409 28.65 -56.45 36.28
CA PHE A 409 27.30 -56.74 35.76
C PHE A 409 27.18 -56.54 34.23
N ARG A 410 26.21 -57.22 33.63
CA ARG A 410 25.84 -57.07 32.21
C ARG A 410 25.08 -55.75 31.97
N LYS A 411 24.93 -55.34 30.72
CA LYS A 411 24.13 -54.20 30.35
C LYS A 411 22.64 -54.28 30.69
N SER A 412 22.14 -55.54 30.81
CA SER A 412 20.77 -55.84 31.21
C SER A 412 20.52 -55.68 32.69
N ASP A 413 21.56 -55.74 33.48
CA ASP A 413 21.48 -55.75 34.94
C ASP A 413 21.53 -54.30 35.44
N THR A 414 20.80 -54.00 36.51
CA THR A 414 20.71 -52.63 37.09
C THR A 414 21.42 -52.64 38.42
N ILE A 415 22.25 -51.63 38.65
CA ILE A 415 22.87 -51.35 39.92
C ILE A 415 22.34 -50.00 40.42
N ALA A 416 21.99 -49.94 41.68
CA ALA A 416 21.51 -48.76 42.37
C ALA A 416 22.32 -48.55 43.66
N ARG A 417 22.31 -47.29 44.11
CA ARG A 417 22.78 -46.96 45.45
C ARG A 417 21.58 -46.47 46.28
N PHE A 418 21.36 -47.11 47.42
CA PHE A 418 20.25 -46.78 48.31
C PHE A 418 20.57 -45.68 49.29
N GLY A 419 21.83 -45.50 49.63
CA GLY A 419 22.34 -44.47 50.52
C GLY A 419 23.56 -44.96 51.30
N GLY A 420 24.36 -44.05 51.85
CA GLY A 420 25.54 -44.46 52.59
C GLY A 420 26.46 -45.34 51.77
N ASP A 421 26.78 -46.57 52.33
CA ASP A 421 27.60 -47.59 51.73
C ASP A 421 26.80 -48.75 51.12
N GLU A 422 25.48 -48.63 51.03
CA GLU A 422 24.56 -49.67 50.54
C GLU A 422 24.35 -49.56 49.02
N PHE A 423 24.67 -50.63 48.32
CA PHE A 423 24.39 -50.80 46.89
C PHE A 423 23.45 -52.02 46.71
N VAL A 424 22.61 -51.90 45.69
CA VAL A 424 21.68 -52.95 45.35
C VAL A 424 21.74 -53.24 43.87
N ALA A 425 21.71 -54.52 43.47
CA ALA A 425 21.66 -54.88 42.08
C ALA A 425 20.45 -55.74 41.75
N LEU A 426 19.94 -55.56 40.57
CA LEU A 426 18.88 -56.34 39.96
C LEU A 426 19.46 -57.07 38.75
N MET A 427 19.40 -58.42 38.80
CA MET A 427 19.63 -59.31 37.65
C MET A 427 18.24 -59.74 37.13
N PRO A 428 17.72 -59.12 36.10
CA PRO A 428 16.31 -59.26 35.69
C PRO A 428 15.99 -60.62 35.08
N GLU A 429 17.02 -61.41 34.76
CA GLU A 429 16.89 -62.77 34.24
C GLU A 429 18.12 -63.60 34.55
N ILE A 430 17.92 -64.66 35.26
CA ILE A 430 18.97 -65.68 35.58
C ILE A 430 18.47 -67.10 35.22
N ASN A 431 19.36 -67.96 34.79
CA ASN A 431 18.99 -69.32 34.51
C ASN A 431 19.03 -70.21 35.78
N THR A 432 20.02 -70.01 36.61
CA THR A 432 20.23 -70.80 37.86
C THR A 432 20.63 -69.86 39.01
N ALA A 433 20.40 -70.25 40.24
CA ALA A 433 20.89 -69.55 41.42
C ALA A 433 22.44 -69.36 41.39
N ALA A 434 23.16 -70.33 40.82
CA ALA A 434 24.62 -70.27 40.67
C ALA A 434 25.07 -69.09 39.84
N ASP A 435 24.24 -68.55 38.85
CA ASP A 435 24.57 -67.39 38.05
C ASP A 435 24.66 -66.16 38.94
N ALA A 436 23.73 -65.95 39.89
CA ALA A 436 23.74 -64.86 40.84
C ALA A 436 24.91 -65.02 41.84
N GLY A 437 25.22 -66.29 42.28
CA GLY A 437 26.36 -66.57 43.14
C GLY A 437 27.71 -66.29 42.49
N GLN A 438 27.86 -66.56 41.19
CA GLN A 438 29.09 -66.21 40.45
C GLN A 438 29.27 -64.68 40.37
N VAL A 439 28.21 -63.92 40.12
CA VAL A 439 28.29 -62.48 40.12
C VAL A 439 28.59 -61.91 41.50
N ALA A 440 27.99 -62.46 42.53
CA ALA A 440 28.29 -62.10 43.94
C ALA A 440 29.72 -62.36 44.31
N GLN A 441 30.27 -63.53 43.94
CA GLN A 441 31.70 -63.85 44.17
C GLN A 441 32.59 -62.84 43.41
N LYS A 442 32.29 -62.56 42.17
CA LYS A 442 33.03 -61.55 41.38
C LYS A 442 32.99 -60.16 42.04
N ILE A 443 31.85 -59.78 42.63
CA ILE A 443 31.72 -58.51 43.39
C ILE A 443 32.66 -58.55 44.59
N VAL A 444 32.62 -59.61 45.39
CA VAL A 444 33.48 -59.75 46.58
C VAL A 444 34.94 -59.62 46.20
N ASP A 445 35.35 -60.35 45.15
CA ASP A 445 36.76 -60.33 44.68
C ASP A 445 37.19 -59.00 44.17
N THR A 446 36.34 -58.34 43.38
CA THR A 446 36.62 -57.01 42.78
C THR A 446 36.64 -55.88 43.81
N ILE A 447 35.82 -55.96 44.83
CA ILE A 447 35.82 -54.96 45.93
C ILE A 447 36.97 -55.15 46.86
N ALA A 448 37.43 -56.38 47.05
CA ALA A 448 38.62 -56.66 47.87
C ALA A 448 39.94 -56.18 47.23
N GLU A 449 39.96 -55.88 45.95
CA GLU A 449 41.11 -55.24 45.30
C GLU A 449 41.39 -53.83 45.91
N PRO A 450 42.68 -53.46 46.06
CA PRO A 450 43.03 -52.15 46.69
C PRO A 450 42.37 -50.94 45.94
N PHE A 451 41.81 -50.00 46.72
CA PHE A 451 41.39 -48.70 46.25
C PHE A 451 42.50 -47.69 46.47
N PHE A 452 42.77 -46.87 45.53
CA PHE A 452 43.75 -45.79 45.67
C PHE A 452 43.01 -44.45 45.91
N LEU A 453 42.99 -44.08 47.19
CA LEU A 453 42.38 -42.83 47.66
C LEU A 453 43.44 -41.84 48.10
N ASN A 454 43.46 -40.66 47.59
CA ASN A 454 44.50 -39.67 47.92
C ASN A 454 45.95 -40.25 47.82
N SER A 455 46.22 -41.11 46.80
CA SER A 455 47.49 -41.82 46.57
C SER A 455 47.88 -42.87 47.66
N GLN A 456 47.00 -43.22 48.54
CA GLN A 456 47.17 -44.30 49.52
C GLN A 456 46.32 -45.49 49.12
N ALA A 457 46.90 -46.70 49.25
CA ALA A 457 46.19 -47.93 49.05
C ALA A 457 45.29 -48.24 50.25
N CYS A 458 43.97 -48.31 50.02
CA CYS A 458 42.99 -48.65 51.03
C CYS A 458 42.36 -50.01 50.71
N TYR A 459 42.14 -50.81 51.69
CA TYR A 459 41.52 -52.13 51.54
C TYR A 459 40.14 -52.14 52.21
N VAL A 460 39.14 -52.42 51.37
CA VAL A 460 37.75 -52.51 51.78
C VAL A 460 37.20 -53.79 51.23
N SER A 461 36.33 -54.46 51.94
CA SER A 461 35.62 -55.68 51.49
C SER A 461 34.13 -55.36 51.36
N ALA A 462 33.40 -56.28 50.82
CA ALA A 462 31.98 -56.26 50.73
C ALA A 462 31.28 -57.46 51.31
N SER A 463 30.22 -57.21 52.05
CA SER A 463 29.29 -58.25 52.48
C SER A 463 28.07 -58.22 51.53
N VAL A 464 27.74 -59.37 50.96
CA VAL A 464 26.77 -59.51 49.89
C VAL A 464 25.66 -60.48 50.27
N GLY A 465 24.44 -60.16 50.05
CA GLY A 465 23.26 -61.01 50.21
C GLY A 465 22.46 -61.16 48.93
N ILE A 466 21.96 -62.33 48.67
CA ILE A 466 21.24 -62.71 47.45
C ILE A 466 19.85 -63.22 47.79
N ALA A 467 18.83 -62.72 47.11
CA ALA A 467 17.48 -63.27 47.09
C ALA A 467 17.03 -63.56 45.66
N ILE A 468 16.33 -64.64 45.46
CA ILE A 468 15.92 -65.15 44.15
C ILE A 468 14.40 -65.29 44.08
N PHE A 469 13.84 -64.69 43.03
CA PHE A 469 12.43 -64.88 42.66
C PHE A 469 12.29 -66.18 41.84
N PRO A 470 11.30 -67.02 42.08
CA PRO A 470 10.23 -66.90 43.11
C PRO A 470 10.55 -67.55 44.47
N GLU A 471 11.72 -68.17 44.64
CA GLU A 471 12.05 -69.03 45.78
C GLU A 471 12.05 -68.23 47.12
N ASP A 472 12.60 -66.99 47.09
CA ASP A 472 12.75 -66.17 48.31
C ASP A 472 11.63 -65.16 48.51
N GLY A 473 10.76 -64.96 47.52
CA GLY A 473 9.65 -64.00 47.59
C GLY A 473 9.03 -63.69 46.24
N GLU A 474 7.79 -63.18 46.26
CA GLU A 474 7.08 -62.88 45.02
C GLU A 474 7.03 -61.36 44.71
N ASP A 475 7.33 -60.51 45.65
CA ASP A 475 7.31 -59.07 45.53
C ASP A 475 8.66 -58.42 45.88
N GLU A 476 8.83 -57.12 45.49
CA GLU A 476 10.07 -56.41 45.71
C GLU A 476 10.43 -56.28 47.18
N GLU A 477 9.46 -55.98 48.03
CA GLU A 477 9.69 -55.76 49.47
C GLU A 477 10.24 -57.03 50.13
N THR A 478 9.60 -58.19 49.85
CA THR A 478 10.00 -59.46 50.38
C THR A 478 11.40 -59.86 49.92
N LEU A 479 11.68 -59.76 48.62
CA LEU A 479 12.97 -60.08 48.03
C LEU A 479 14.08 -59.18 48.56
N ALA A 480 13.85 -57.87 48.64
CA ALA A 480 14.80 -56.89 49.16
C ALA A 480 15.14 -57.17 50.63
N LYS A 481 14.12 -57.43 51.47
CA LYS A 481 14.29 -57.78 52.88
C LYS A 481 15.07 -59.11 53.09
N LYS A 482 14.80 -60.05 52.22
CA LYS A 482 15.49 -61.33 52.25
C LYS A 482 16.96 -61.21 51.84
N ALA A 483 17.28 -60.48 50.78
CA ALA A 483 18.64 -60.19 50.37
C ALA A 483 19.41 -59.37 51.43
N ASP A 484 18.78 -58.36 52.04
CA ASP A 484 19.35 -57.59 53.15
C ASP A 484 19.69 -58.49 54.35
N SER A 485 18.75 -59.40 54.76
CA SER A 485 18.96 -60.32 55.81
C SER A 485 20.16 -61.32 55.54
N ALA A 486 20.29 -61.79 54.31
CA ALA A 486 21.42 -62.59 53.85
C ALA A 486 22.76 -61.78 53.88
N MET A 487 22.74 -60.54 53.49
CA MET A 487 23.89 -59.62 53.59
C MET A 487 24.31 -59.46 55.08
N TYR A 488 23.35 -59.28 55.97
CA TYR A 488 23.61 -59.12 57.39
C TYR A 488 24.26 -60.45 57.98
N ILE A 489 23.84 -61.61 57.49
CA ILE A 489 24.50 -62.92 57.88
C ILE A 489 25.95 -62.90 57.36
N SER A 490 26.19 -62.46 56.10
CA SER A 490 27.56 -62.34 55.57
C SER A 490 28.45 -61.47 56.46
N LYS A 491 27.93 -60.32 56.97
CA LYS A 491 28.64 -59.49 57.91
C LYS A 491 29.01 -60.15 59.21
N LYS A 492 28.13 -61.00 59.75
CA LYS A 492 28.35 -61.77 61.04
C LYS A 492 29.33 -62.88 60.89
N GLU A 493 29.36 -63.54 59.77
CA GLU A 493 30.22 -64.71 59.52
C GLU A 493 31.66 -64.40 59.09
N GLY A 494 32.07 -63.15 59.22
CA GLY A 494 33.45 -62.74 58.99
C GLY A 494 33.65 -61.72 57.87
N LYS A 495 32.58 -61.28 57.26
CA LYS A 495 32.62 -60.24 56.14
C LYS A 495 33.32 -60.80 54.88
N ASN A 496 33.50 -59.96 53.87
CA ASN A 496 34.17 -60.33 52.62
C ASN A 496 33.63 -61.63 51.99
N THR A 497 32.33 -61.82 51.99
CA THR A 497 31.67 -63.04 51.51
C THR A 497 30.27 -62.73 51.02
N TYR A 498 29.64 -63.71 50.40
CA TYR A 498 28.23 -63.58 50.00
C TYR A 498 27.40 -64.73 50.63
N ARG A 499 26.11 -64.53 50.81
CA ARG A 499 25.14 -65.49 51.25
C ARG A 499 23.87 -65.44 50.46
N PHE A 500 23.27 -66.58 50.19
CA PHE A 500 21.90 -66.65 49.75
C PHE A 500 20.94 -66.45 50.92
N SER A 501 19.76 -66.01 50.66
CA SER A 501 18.70 -65.96 51.67
C SER A 501 18.57 -67.37 52.28
N PRO A 502 18.50 -67.48 53.60
CA PRO A 502 18.25 -68.80 54.21
C PRO A 502 16.85 -69.28 53.80
N GLU A 503 16.74 -70.52 53.40
CA GLU A 503 15.45 -71.18 53.16
C GLU A 503 14.55 -70.95 54.38
N ALA A 504 13.27 -70.60 54.15
CA ALA A 504 12.32 -70.56 55.25
C ALA A 504 12.14 -71.94 55.81
N THR A 505 12.65 -72.18 57.03
CA THR A 505 12.42 -73.37 57.78
C THR A 505 10.96 -73.51 58.13
#